data_170ffb81b6fbc19a21035b96774aa57b
#
_entry.id   170ffb81b6fbc19a21035b96774aa57b
#
_cell.length_a   1.000
_cell.length_b   1.000
_cell.length_c   1.000
_cell.angle_alpha   90.00
_cell.angle_beta   90.00
_cell.angle_gamma   90.00
#
_symmetry.space_group_name_H-M   'P 1'
#
loop_
_entity.id
_entity.type
_entity.pdbx_description
1 polymer ?
#
loop_
_entity_poly.entity_id
_entity_poly.type
_entity_poly.pdbx_seq_one_letter_code
_entity_poly.pdbx_strand_id
1 'polypeptide(L)'
;MTQRTPSLSMVQVLIFGSLMVTLSMGIRHGFGLFNMPITSANGWGRETFALAIALQNLIWGFAQPVAGALADRYGPFKIMILGGFLYAVGLIGMALTNDPWLFHLAGGLSIGIGLAATTYSVVYGILGRNVSAEKRVWAMGVTAAAGSFGQFLMMPLEQGLITSFGANEALIYLGLMASLMIPIAFCLRETGFQPNQAGDQTIRQALNEAIGNRNFRFLMMGYFVCGFQVVFITVHLAPYLKDMALQYPDINGASVATTALALIGLFNVIGTYYAGVLGARYPKRFLLSAIYLSRSFAIAIFLLLPLSSISTYVFAAVMGVLWLSTIPLTNAIVAQIFGVKYLTMLSGVVFFSHQLGSFCGAYFGGYLYDLTGSYQIVWGIAMALGVFAGLINLPIREEPLQRPASA
;
A
#
# COMPACT_ATOMS: atom_id res chain seq x y z
N MET A 1 -22.11 5.37 30.70
CA MET A 1 -21.17 5.66 29.59
C MET A 1 -21.58 6.97 28.95
N THR A 2 -20.95 8.06 29.30
CA THR A 2 -21.18 9.36 28.66
C THR A 2 -20.78 9.29 27.20
N GLN A 3 -21.75 9.39 26.29
CA GLN A 3 -21.47 9.52 24.86
C GLN A 3 -20.63 10.78 24.65
N ARG A 4 -19.37 10.62 24.25
CA ARG A 4 -18.53 11.75 23.83
C ARG A 4 -19.17 12.41 22.61
N THR A 5 -19.42 13.69 22.67
CA THR A 5 -19.74 14.48 21.48
C THR A 5 -18.53 14.42 20.52
N PRO A 6 -18.72 14.00 19.26
CA PRO A 6 -17.62 13.99 18.28
C PRO A 6 -17.05 15.39 18.14
N SER A 7 -15.73 15.53 18.17
CA SER A 7 -15.05 16.83 18.00
C SER A 7 -15.07 17.31 16.55
N LEU A 8 -15.27 16.40 15.60
CA LEU A 8 -15.33 16.63 14.15
C LEU A 8 -16.63 16.04 13.59
N SER A 9 -17.22 16.68 12.59
CA SER A 9 -18.35 16.10 11.87
C SER A 9 -17.89 14.91 11.00
N MET A 10 -18.77 13.92 10.81
CA MET A 10 -18.51 12.79 9.93
C MET A 10 -18.13 13.24 8.51
N VAL A 11 -18.82 14.25 7.98
CA VAL A 11 -18.56 14.78 6.63
C VAL A 11 -17.16 15.39 6.55
N GLN A 12 -16.76 16.17 7.57
CA GLN A 12 -15.42 16.77 7.65
C GLN A 12 -14.32 15.71 7.66
N VAL A 13 -14.47 14.67 8.49
CA VAL A 13 -13.49 13.58 8.57
C VAL A 13 -13.44 12.79 7.27
N LEU A 14 -14.59 12.53 6.63
CA LEU A 14 -14.64 11.84 5.34
C LEU A 14 -13.94 12.65 4.24
N ILE A 15 -14.27 13.94 4.10
CA ILE A 15 -13.67 14.77 3.04
C ILE A 15 -12.17 14.90 3.25
N PHE A 16 -11.73 15.40 4.39
CA PHE A 16 -10.32 15.70 4.61
C PHE A 16 -9.47 14.44 4.85
N GLY A 17 -10.04 13.41 5.48
CA GLY A 17 -9.38 12.10 5.59
C GLY A 17 -9.20 11.42 4.23
N SER A 18 -10.22 11.48 3.37
CA SER A 18 -10.12 10.97 2.00
C SER A 18 -9.11 11.75 1.17
N LEU A 19 -9.10 13.09 1.24
CA LEU A 19 -8.11 13.93 0.55
C LEU A 19 -6.67 13.61 1.00
N MET A 20 -6.47 13.43 2.32
CA MET A 20 -5.16 13.04 2.87
C MET A 20 -4.67 11.72 2.24
N VAL A 21 -5.52 10.70 2.25
CA VAL A 21 -5.17 9.38 1.71
C VAL A 21 -5.03 9.42 0.18
N THR A 22 -5.88 10.18 -0.52
CA THR A 22 -5.78 10.37 -1.98
C THR A 22 -4.44 10.93 -2.39
N LEU A 23 -3.96 11.99 -1.72
CA LEU A 23 -2.65 12.57 -2.00
C LEU A 23 -1.52 11.60 -1.63
N SER A 24 -1.53 11.08 -0.41
CA SER A 24 -0.47 10.21 0.10
C SER A 24 -0.30 8.94 -0.74
N MET A 25 -1.39 8.23 -1.00
CA MET A 25 -1.37 6.97 -1.75
C MET A 25 -1.29 7.19 -3.26
N GLY A 26 -1.92 8.26 -3.77
CA GLY A 26 -1.88 8.61 -5.18
C GLY A 26 -0.45 8.84 -5.65
N ILE A 27 0.26 9.78 -5.04
CA ILE A 27 1.66 10.11 -5.37
C ILE A 27 2.55 8.86 -5.27
N ARG A 28 2.40 8.05 -4.22
CA ARG A 28 3.22 6.85 -4.04
C ARG A 28 3.09 5.84 -5.18
N HIS A 29 1.90 5.64 -5.71
CA HIS A 29 1.67 4.61 -6.72
C HIS A 29 2.27 4.95 -8.08
N GLY A 30 2.58 6.22 -8.36
CA GLY A 30 3.21 6.67 -9.60
C GLY A 30 4.74 6.55 -9.64
N PHE A 31 5.39 6.20 -8.55
CA PHE A 31 6.86 6.16 -8.51
C PHE A 31 7.51 5.28 -9.58
N GLY A 32 6.83 4.23 -10.04
CA GLY A 32 7.31 3.41 -11.16
C GLY A 32 7.55 4.19 -12.46
N LEU A 33 6.82 5.29 -12.68
CA LEU A 33 6.99 6.15 -13.84
C LEU A 33 8.33 6.93 -13.81
N PHE A 34 8.85 7.18 -12.61
CA PHE A 34 10.09 7.92 -12.37
C PHE A 34 11.35 7.07 -12.47
N ASN A 35 11.25 5.73 -12.40
CA ASN A 35 12.41 4.83 -12.33
C ASN A 35 13.39 5.12 -13.50
N MET A 36 12.96 4.89 -14.74
CA MET A 36 13.85 5.09 -15.89
C MET A 36 14.30 6.54 -16.09
N PRO A 37 13.42 7.57 -16.02
CA PRO A 37 13.86 8.94 -16.18
C PRO A 37 14.96 9.35 -15.21
N ILE A 38 14.84 9.01 -13.93
CA ILE A 38 15.82 9.37 -12.90
C ILE A 38 17.10 8.54 -13.03
N THR A 39 17.00 7.23 -13.19
CA THR A 39 18.18 6.38 -13.28
C THR A 39 19.00 6.66 -14.52
N SER A 40 18.36 6.91 -15.67
CA SER A 40 19.04 7.27 -16.92
C SER A 40 19.71 8.63 -16.84
N ALA A 41 19.06 9.65 -16.23
CA ALA A 41 19.62 11.00 -16.09
C ALA A 41 20.88 11.03 -15.20
N ASN A 42 20.94 10.16 -14.18
CA ASN A 42 22.05 10.09 -13.22
C ASN A 42 23.08 9.00 -13.56
N GLY A 43 22.89 8.21 -14.60
CA GLY A 43 23.76 7.07 -14.94
C GLY A 43 23.72 5.95 -13.90
N TRP A 44 22.58 5.80 -13.18
CA TRP A 44 22.39 4.76 -12.15
C TRP A 44 21.75 3.50 -12.73
N GLY A 45 22.04 2.35 -12.09
CA GLY A 45 21.25 1.13 -12.29
C GLY A 45 19.82 1.29 -11.74
N ARG A 46 18.89 0.48 -12.25
CA ARG A 46 17.51 0.45 -11.76
C ARG A 46 17.41 0.02 -10.32
N GLU A 47 18.40 -0.72 -9.82
CA GLU A 47 18.53 -1.11 -8.42
C GLU A 47 18.57 0.10 -7.49
N THR A 48 19.26 1.18 -7.85
CA THR A 48 19.37 2.38 -7.00
C THR A 48 17.99 3.00 -6.71
N PHE A 49 17.17 3.15 -7.74
CA PHE A 49 15.79 3.63 -7.55
C PHE A 49 14.93 2.61 -6.80
N ALA A 50 15.04 1.34 -7.19
CA ALA A 50 14.30 0.24 -6.60
C ALA A 50 14.60 0.08 -5.11
N LEU A 51 15.86 0.26 -4.69
CA LEU A 51 16.27 0.24 -3.29
C LEU A 51 15.65 1.38 -2.48
N ALA A 52 15.57 2.59 -3.04
CA ALA A 52 14.87 3.70 -2.38
C ALA A 52 13.41 3.34 -2.06
N ILE A 53 12.70 2.78 -3.05
CA ILE A 53 11.30 2.35 -2.86
C ILE A 53 11.18 1.13 -1.94
N ALA A 54 12.15 0.21 -1.99
CA ALA A 54 12.22 -0.93 -1.08
C ALA A 54 12.38 -0.46 0.38
N LEU A 55 13.34 0.43 0.64
CA LEU A 55 13.55 1.05 1.95
C LEU A 55 12.32 1.82 2.41
N GLN A 56 11.66 2.57 1.51
CA GLN A 56 10.42 3.27 1.81
C GLN A 56 9.34 2.33 2.37
N ASN A 57 9.13 1.18 1.73
CA ASN A 57 8.15 0.19 2.18
C ASN A 57 8.54 -0.42 3.54
N LEU A 58 9.81 -0.74 3.72
CA LEU A 58 10.33 -1.31 4.97
C LEU A 58 10.18 -0.32 6.13
N ILE A 59 10.62 0.92 5.93
CA ILE A 59 10.51 2.01 6.90
C ILE A 59 9.04 2.30 7.23
N TRP A 60 8.18 2.35 6.21
CA TRP A 60 6.74 2.50 6.41
C TRP A 60 6.18 1.39 7.31
N GLY A 61 6.55 0.12 7.04
CA GLY A 61 6.12 -1.02 7.85
C GLY A 61 6.54 -0.92 9.32
N PHE A 62 7.79 -0.52 9.59
CA PHE A 62 8.29 -0.31 10.96
C PHE A 62 7.71 0.94 11.63
N ALA A 63 7.60 2.04 10.89
CA ALA A 63 7.13 3.31 11.44
C ALA A 63 5.61 3.31 11.69
N GLN A 64 4.83 2.46 11.01
CA GLN A 64 3.37 2.44 11.10
C GLN A 64 2.85 2.19 12.53
N PRO A 65 3.29 1.15 13.27
CA PRO A 65 2.87 0.96 14.66
C PRO A 65 3.29 2.11 15.57
N VAL A 66 4.47 2.71 15.34
CA VAL A 66 5.00 3.84 16.11
C VAL A 66 4.15 5.09 15.85
N ALA A 67 3.89 5.42 14.58
CA ALA A 67 3.05 6.56 14.21
C ALA A 67 1.63 6.40 14.78
N GLY A 68 1.07 5.20 14.74
CA GLY A 68 -0.22 4.88 15.37
C GLY A 68 -0.21 5.12 16.88
N ALA A 69 0.78 4.58 17.59
CA ALA A 69 0.91 4.77 19.04
C ALA A 69 1.10 6.24 19.43
N LEU A 70 1.90 6.99 18.66
CA LEU A 70 2.10 8.44 18.86
C LEU A 70 0.81 9.22 18.57
N ALA A 71 0.06 8.85 17.52
CA ALA A 71 -1.22 9.45 17.19
C ALA A 71 -2.26 9.20 18.30
N ASP A 72 -2.28 8.00 18.88
CA ASP A 72 -3.16 7.65 19.99
C ASP A 72 -2.78 8.33 21.31
N ARG A 73 -1.51 8.68 21.48
CA ARG A 73 -1.01 9.34 22.70
C ARG A 73 -1.04 10.86 22.63
N TYR A 74 -0.61 11.43 21.51
CA TYR A 74 -0.40 12.87 21.36
C TYR A 74 -1.41 13.56 20.43
N GLY A 75 -2.33 12.78 19.85
CA GLY A 75 -3.29 13.20 18.85
C GLY A 75 -2.78 13.09 17.42
N PRO A 76 -3.66 12.73 16.47
CA PRO A 76 -3.29 12.47 15.07
C PRO A 76 -2.78 13.71 14.34
N PHE A 77 -3.28 14.89 14.71
CA PHE A 77 -2.96 16.17 14.08
C PHE A 77 -1.44 16.42 13.93
N LYS A 78 -0.68 16.32 15.04
CA LYS A 78 0.77 16.58 15.05
C LYS A 78 1.52 15.55 14.19
N ILE A 79 1.06 14.31 14.22
CA ILE A 79 1.68 13.21 13.49
C ILE A 79 1.46 13.39 11.98
N MET A 80 0.26 13.81 11.57
CA MET A 80 -0.07 14.08 10.18
C MET A 80 0.71 15.28 9.61
N ILE A 81 0.90 16.35 10.40
CA ILE A 81 1.75 17.50 10.00
C ILE A 81 3.19 17.04 9.76
N LEU A 82 3.77 16.32 10.74
CA LEU A 82 5.13 15.80 10.61
C LEU A 82 5.23 14.87 9.38
N GLY A 83 4.23 14.01 9.18
CA GLY A 83 4.18 13.10 8.03
C GLY A 83 4.10 13.83 6.69
N GLY A 84 3.22 14.82 6.56
CA GLY A 84 3.09 15.63 5.34
C GLY A 84 4.37 16.43 5.05
N PHE A 85 5.01 16.99 6.08
CA PHE A 85 6.29 17.68 5.96
C PHE A 85 7.40 16.74 5.49
N LEU A 86 7.58 15.57 6.14
CA LEU A 86 8.60 14.58 5.75
C LEU A 86 8.36 14.03 4.34
N TYR A 87 7.09 13.85 3.96
CA TYR A 87 6.74 13.40 2.61
C TYR A 87 7.16 14.43 1.56
N ALA A 88 6.81 15.71 1.77
CA ALA A 88 7.17 16.81 0.87
C ALA A 88 8.69 17.00 0.76
N VAL A 89 9.39 17.03 1.91
CA VAL A 89 10.86 17.13 1.95
C VAL A 89 11.52 15.93 1.26
N GLY A 90 10.97 14.73 1.44
CA GLY A 90 11.47 13.53 0.77
C GLY A 90 11.39 13.63 -0.75
N LEU A 91 10.24 14.05 -1.31
CA LEU A 91 10.07 14.24 -2.76
C LEU A 91 11.01 15.32 -3.33
N ILE A 92 11.09 16.46 -2.65
CA ILE A 92 12.01 17.56 -3.07
C ILE A 92 13.47 17.10 -2.93
N GLY A 93 13.81 16.37 -1.86
CA GLY A 93 15.14 15.81 -1.66
C GLY A 93 15.55 14.82 -2.75
N MET A 94 14.62 13.97 -3.21
CA MET A 94 14.86 13.08 -4.36
C MET A 94 15.15 13.87 -5.64
N ALA A 95 14.48 15.01 -5.84
CA ALA A 95 14.64 15.85 -7.02
C ALA A 95 15.98 16.59 -7.07
N LEU A 96 16.50 16.97 -5.91
CA LEU A 96 17.66 17.87 -5.80
C LEU A 96 19.00 17.14 -5.62
N THR A 97 19.00 15.82 -5.50
CA THR A 97 20.22 15.03 -5.26
C THR A 97 20.60 14.17 -6.46
N ASN A 98 21.91 14.12 -6.73
CA ASN A 98 22.55 13.16 -7.64
C ASN A 98 23.38 12.11 -6.88
N ASP A 99 23.30 12.10 -5.55
CA ASP A 99 23.95 11.11 -4.67
C ASP A 99 22.97 9.99 -4.32
N PRO A 100 23.29 8.70 -4.60
CA PRO A 100 22.40 7.58 -4.31
C PRO A 100 22.01 7.46 -2.84
N TRP A 101 22.92 7.77 -1.90
CA TRP A 101 22.63 7.66 -0.47
C TRP A 101 21.64 8.72 -0.01
N LEU A 102 21.81 9.96 -0.48
CA LEU A 102 20.86 11.05 -0.18
C LEU A 102 19.50 10.74 -0.83
N PHE A 103 19.49 10.14 -2.04
CA PHE A 103 18.28 9.68 -2.70
C PHE A 103 17.55 8.60 -1.89
N HIS A 104 18.29 7.64 -1.32
CA HIS A 104 17.72 6.60 -0.43
C HIS A 104 17.20 7.19 0.88
N LEU A 105 17.89 8.18 1.46
CA LEU A 105 17.40 8.87 2.66
C LEU A 105 16.12 9.67 2.37
N ALA A 106 16.08 10.38 1.26
CA ALA A 106 14.92 11.17 0.86
C ALA A 106 13.73 10.29 0.49
N GLY A 107 13.90 9.38 -0.49
CA GLY A 107 12.85 8.52 -1.01
C GLY A 107 12.49 7.36 -0.08
N GLY A 108 13.47 6.79 0.60
CA GLY A 108 13.29 5.65 1.50
C GLY A 108 12.84 6.07 2.90
N LEU A 109 13.72 6.77 3.63
CA LEU A 109 13.49 7.09 5.05
C LEU A 109 12.43 8.18 5.21
N SER A 110 12.61 9.34 4.58
CA SER A 110 11.74 10.50 4.80
C SER A 110 10.31 10.22 4.33
N ILE A 111 10.13 9.73 3.10
CA ILE A 111 8.80 9.40 2.56
C ILE A 111 8.23 8.18 3.30
N GLY A 112 9.02 7.18 3.68
CA GLY A 112 8.56 6.02 4.43
C GLY A 112 7.92 6.39 5.77
N ILE A 113 8.54 7.29 6.54
CA ILE A 113 7.96 7.85 7.78
C ILE A 113 6.74 8.73 7.45
N GLY A 114 6.81 9.53 6.39
CA GLY A 114 5.71 10.35 5.90
C GLY A 114 4.46 9.52 5.61
N LEU A 115 4.60 8.39 4.92
CA LEU A 115 3.53 7.43 4.63
C LEU A 115 2.91 6.86 5.91
N ALA A 116 3.73 6.45 6.88
CA ALA A 116 3.23 5.91 8.14
C ALA A 116 2.31 6.89 8.89
N ALA A 117 2.54 8.18 8.72
CA ALA A 117 1.82 9.25 9.41
C ALA A 117 0.61 9.81 8.62
N THR A 118 0.54 9.57 7.30
CA THR A 118 -0.48 10.21 6.42
C THR A 118 -1.41 9.20 5.73
N THR A 119 -1.22 7.89 5.97
CA THR A 119 -2.04 6.85 5.35
C THR A 119 -3.19 6.37 6.24
N TYR A 120 -3.81 5.27 5.84
CA TYR A 120 -5.07 4.76 6.39
C TYR A 120 -5.12 4.65 7.92
N SER A 121 -4.06 4.18 8.58
CA SER A 121 -4.12 3.85 10.01
C SER A 121 -4.42 5.07 10.87
N VAL A 122 -3.78 6.22 10.59
CA VAL A 122 -4.00 7.46 11.35
C VAL A 122 -5.39 8.02 11.03
N VAL A 123 -5.79 8.03 9.76
CA VAL A 123 -7.12 8.50 9.33
C VAL A 123 -8.22 7.60 9.90
N TYR A 124 -8.04 6.28 9.91
CA TYR A 124 -9.01 5.34 10.51
C TYR A 124 -9.12 5.51 12.03
N GLY A 125 -8.05 5.92 12.71
CA GLY A 125 -8.12 6.31 14.11
C GLY A 125 -9.05 7.49 14.34
N ILE A 126 -8.99 8.54 13.49
CA ILE A 126 -9.90 9.70 13.55
C ILE A 126 -11.34 9.27 13.23
N LEU A 127 -11.54 8.47 12.16
CA LEU A 127 -12.86 7.93 11.81
C LEU A 127 -13.46 7.11 12.95
N GLY A 128 -12.64 6.27 13.58
CA GLY A 128 -13.08 5.42 14.70
C GLY A 128 -13.62 6.21 15.89
N ARG A 129 -13.11 7.43 16.13
CA ARG A 129 -13.52 8.28 17.25
C ARG A 129 -14.68 9.23 16.92
N ASN A 130 -14.80 9.65 15.65
CA ASN A 130 -15.74 10.71 15.23
C ASN A 130 -16.93 10.19 14.42
N VAL A 131 -16.96 8.90 14.05
CA VAL A 131 -18.05 8.29 13.28
C VAL A 131 -18.76 7.24 14.12
N SER A 132 -20.10 7.22 14.08
CA SER A 132 -20.91 6.24 14.80
C SER A 132 -20.57 4.80 14.39
N ALA A 133 -20.76 3.84 15.30
CA ALA A 133 -20.40 2.44 15.09
C ALA A 133 -21.04 1.84 13.82
N GLU A 134 -22.31 2.21 13.54
CA GLU A 134 -23.08 1.73 12.40
C GLU A 134 -22.50 2.20 11.06
N LYS A 135 -21.94 3.42 11.01
CA LYS A 135 -21.41 4.03 9.79
C LYS A 135 -19.90 3.88 9.64
N ARG A 136 -19.20 3.43 10.69
CA ARG A 136 -17.72 3.38 10.75
C ARG A 136 -17.10 2.54 9.64
N VAL A 137 -17.62 1.33 9.43
CA VAL A 137 -17.10 0.41 8.40
C VAL A 137 -17.30 1.01 7.00
N TRP A 138 -18.47 1.59 6.75
CA TRP A 138 -18.74 2.28 5.50
C TRP A 138 -17.80 3.47 5.29
N ALA A 139 -17.59 4.29 6.31
CA ALA A 139 -16.70 5.45 6.24
C ALA A 139 -15.24 5.07 5.97
N MET A 140 -14.75 3.97 6.59
CA MET A 140 -13.44 3.40 6.30
C MET A 140 -13.34 2.89 4.86
N GLY A 141 -14.42 2.26 4.35
CA GLY A 141 -14.51 1.82 2.96
C GLY A 141 -14.44 2.96 1.94
N VAL A 142 -15.16 4.06 2.21
CA VAL A 142 -15.11 5.28 1.38
C VAL A 142 -13.68 5.86 1.35
N THR A 143 -13.03 5.95 2.50
CA THR A 143 -11.66 6.45 2.59
C THR A 143 -10.66 5.52 1.88
N ALA A 144 -10.87 4.19 1.94
CA ALA A 144 -10.05 3.24 1.20
C ALA A 144 -10.21 3.41 -0.32
N ALA A 145 -11.45 3.56 -0.77
CA ALA A 145 -11.76 3.81 -2.17
C ALA A 145 -11.13 5.12 -2.68
N ALA A 146 -11.07 6.16 -1.83
CA ALA A 146 -10.42 7.43 -2.16
C ALA A 146 -8.91 7.27 -2.41
N GLY A 147 -8.21 6.39 -1.70
CA GLY A 147 -6.80 6.08 -1.98
C GLY A 147 -6.60 5.40 -3.33
N SER A 148 -7.48 4.46 -3.69
CA SER A 148 -7.46 3.82 -5.01
C SER A 148 -7.82 4.79 -6.14
N PHE A 149 -8.77 5.69 -5.89
CA PHE A 149 -9.09 6.79 -6.81
C PHE A 149 -7.91 7.75 -6.94
N GLY A 150 -7.17 8.00 -5.86
CA GLY A 150 -5.92 8.77 -5.88
C GLY A 150 -4.89 8.15 -6.85
N GLN A 151 -4.70 6.84 -6.81
CA GLN A 151 -3.85 6.15 -7.79
C GLN A 151 -4.31 6.40 -9.22
N PHE A 152 -5.60 6.22 -9.51
CA PHE A 152 -6.15 6.46 -10.85
C PHE A 152 -5.90 7.91 -11.32
N LEU A 153 -6.14 8.89 -10.47
CA LEU A 153 -6.03 10.31 -10.79
C LEU A 153 -4.57 10.76 -10.96
N MET A 154 -3.66 10.27 -10.11
CA MET A 154 -2.28 10.73 -10.09
C MET A 154 -1.44 10.18 -11.24
N MET A 155 -1.73 8.98 -11.74
CA MET A 155 -0.95 8.39 -12.84
C MET A 155 -0.85 9.28 -14.08
N PRO A 156 -1.96 9.76 -14.69
CA PRO A 156 -1.88 10.66 -15.83
C PRO A 156 -1.26 12.03 -15.47
N LEU A 157 -1.51 12.52 -14.24
CA LEU A 157 -0.92 13.78 -13.78
C LEU A 157 0.60 13.68 -13.69
N GLU A 158 1.13 12.64 -13.05
CA GLU A 158 2.57 12.42 -12.89
C GLU A 158 3.26 12.21 -14.24
N GLN A 159 2.65 11.42 -15.12
CA GLN A 159 3.18 11.25 -16.47
C GLN A 159 3.18 12.58 -17.25
N GLY A 160 2.13 13.38 -17.10
CA GLY A 160 2.04 14.71 -17.71
C GLY A 160 3.13 15.66 -17.19
N LEU A 161 3.37 15.66 -15.87
CA LEU A 161 4.45 16.44 -15.26
C LEU A 161 5.83 16.00 -15.75
N ILE A 162 6.09 14.68 -15.78
CA ILE A 162 7.36 14.14 -16.29
C ILE A 162 7.59 14.53 -17.75
N THR A 163 6.55 14.45 -18.57
CA THR A 163 6.66 14.75 -20.01
C THR A 163 6.86 16.24 -20.28
N SER A 164 6.21 17.11 -19.49
CA SER A 164 6.22 18.58 -19.72
C SER A 164 7.41 19.26 -19.09
N PHE A 165 7.90 18.79 -17.95
CA PHE A 165 8.90 19.49 -17.13
C PHE A 165 10.16 18.65 -16.86
N GLY A 166 10.11 17.31 -17.05
CA GLY A 166 11.17 16.41 -16.63
C GLY A 166 10.89 15.78 -15.25
N ALA A 167 11.65 14.73 -14.92
CA ALA A 167 11.38 13.93 -13.72
C ALA A 167 11.70 14.68 -12.42
N ASN A 168 12.79 15.46 -12.39
CA ASN A 168 13.20 16.18 -11.18
C ASN A 168 12.21 17.29 -10.83
N GLU A 169 11.82 18.11 -11.82
CA GLU A 169 10.82 19.15 -11.65
C GLU A 169 9.45 18.57 -11.29
N ALA A 170 9.08 17.43 -11.89
CA ALA A 170 7.86 16.71 -11.53
C ALA A 170 7.86 16.30 -10.06
N LEU A 171 8.98 15.80 -9.52
CA LEU A 171 9.10 15.49 -8.08
C LEU A 171 8.97 16.73 -7.20
N ILE A 172 9.47 17.89 -7.62
CA ILE A 172 9.29 19.15 -6.90
C ILE A 172 7.80 19.53 -6.86
N TYR A 173 7.10 19.46 -7.99
CA TYR A 173 5.65 19.74 -8.04
C TYR A 173 4.85 18.76 -7.15
N LEU A 174 5.20 17.49 -7.17
CA LEU A 174 4.59 16.50 -6.27
C LEU A 174 4.92 16.78 -4.80
N GLY A 175 6.13 17.28 -4.49
CA GLY A 175 6.50 17.74 -3.16
C GLY A 175 5.65 18.92 -2.68
N LEU A 176 5.40 19.90 -3.56
CA LEU A 176 4.49 21.00 -3.28
C LEU A 176 3.04 20.51 -3.10
N MET A 177 2.58 19.55 -3.91
CA MET A 177 1.27 18.93 -3.71
C MET A 177 1.21 18.14 -2.39
N ALA A 178 2.25 17.39 -2.02
CA ALA A 178 2.32 16.68 -0.75
C ALA A 178 2.26 17.65 0.45
N SER A 179 2.80 18.86 0.33
CA SER A 179 2.70 19.88 1.38
C SER A 179 1.28 20.29 1.71
N LEU A 180 0.31 20.08 0.79
CA LEU A 180 -1.12 20.28 1.04
C LEU A 180 -1.67 19.34 2.13
N MET A 181 -0.99 18.24 2.44
CA MET A 181 -1.34 17.39 3.57
C MET A 181 -1.26 18.15 4.90
N ILE A 182 -0.41 19.19 5.00
CA ILE A 182 -0.28 20.01 6.21
C ILE A 182 -1.56 20.82 6.49
N PRO A 183 -2.08 21.68 5.58
CA PRO A 183 -3.36 22.35 5.81
C PRO A 183 -4.53 21.38 5.94
N ILE A 184 -4.54 20.24 5.24
CA ILE A 184 -5.55 19.20 5.43
C ILE A 184 -5.52 18.64 6.86
N ALA A 185 -4.34 18.44 7.46
CA ALA A 185 -4.23 18.01 8.85
C ALA A 185 -4.85 19.00 9.82
N PHE A 186 -4.78 20.32 9.58
CA PHE A 186 -5.46 21.32 10.40
C PHE A 186 -6.99 21.14 10.39
N CYS A 187 -7.57 20.75 9.25
CA CYS A 187 -8.99 20.45 9.15
C CYS A 187 -9.39 19.15 9.89
N LEU A 188 -8.42 18.30 10.24
CA LEU A 188 -8.60 17.06 11.00
C LEU A 188 -8.18 17.18 12.47
N ARG A 189 -7.97 18.40 12.97
CA ARG A 189 -7.58 18.64 14.35
C ARG A 189 -8.74 18.37 15.31
N GLU A 190 -8.60 17.34 16.14
CA GLU A 190 -9.56 16.99 17.18
C GLU A 190 -9.38 17.91 18.40
N THR A 191 -10.43 18.65 18.78
CA THR A 191 -10.45 19.45 20.01
C THR A 191 -10.82 18.57 21.20
N GLY A 192 -10.07 18.69 22.31
CA GLY A 192 -10.33 17.88 23.52
C GLY A 192 -9.92 16.41 23.36
N PHE A 193 -8.94 16.10 22.52
CA PHE A 193 -8.39 14.76 22.39
C PHE A 193 -7.95 14.19 23.74
N GLN A 194 -8.40 13.01 24.07
CA GLN A 194 -7.98 12.28 25.28
C GLN A 194 -7.40 10.91 24.86
N PRO A 195 -6.22 10.54 25.38
CA PRO A 195 -5.62 9.24 25.09
C PRO A 195 -6.55 8.08 25.46
N ASN A 196 -6.46 6.99 24.70
CA ASN A 196 -7.17 5.76 25.03
C ASN A 196 -6.59 5.15 26.31
N GLN A 197 -7.44 4.79 27.29
CA GLN A 197 -7.02 4.08 28.49
C GLN A 197 -6.85 2.57 28.16
N ALA A 198 -5.72 1.99 28.60
CA ALA A 198 -5.37 0.60 28.38
C ALA A 198 -6.27 -0.37 29.20
N GLY A 199 -6.70 -1.47 28.61
CA GLY A 199 -7.43 -2.55 29.29
C GLY A 199 -6.52 -3.75 29.65
N ASP A 200 -7.06 -4.71 30.42
CA ASP A 200 -6.38 -5.77 31.21
C ASP A 200 -5.44 -6.78 30.50
N GLN A 201 -5.28 -6.78 29.20
CA GLN A 201 -4.34 -7.68 28.49
C GLN A 201 -3.17 -6.87 27.93
N THR A 202 -1.93 -7.31 28.18
CA THR A 202 -0.74 -6.63 27.67
C THR A 202 -0.53 -6.88 26.17
N ILE A 203 -0.01 -5.88 25.46
CA ILE A 203 0.36 -5.97 24.05
C ILE A 203 1.27 -7.19 23.78
N ARG A 204 2.21 -7.45 24.68
CA ARG A 204 3.17 -8.57 24.59
C ARG A 204 2.46 -9.93 24.61
N GLN A 205 1.45 -10.09 25.45
CA GLN A 205 0.67 -11.35 25.53
C GLN A 205 -0.10 -11.61 24.25
N ALA A 206 -0.80 -10.58 23.72
CA ALA A 206 -1.55 -10.70 22.46
C ALA A 206 -0.64 -11.00 21.27
N LEU A 207 0.55 -10.38 21.23
CA LEU A 207 1.52 -10.62 20.18
C LEU A 207 2.10 -12.05 20.24
N ASN A 208 2.49 -12.52 21.41
CA ASN A 208 2.99 -13.88 21.60
C ASN A 208 1.95 -14.94 21.23
N GLU A 209 0.68 -14.71 21.64
CA GLU A 209 -0.46 -15.56 21.28
C GLU A 209 -0.65 -15.63 19.75
N ALA A 210 -0.57 -14.50 19.07
CA ALA A 210 -0.75 -14.44 17.63
C ALA A 210 0.42 -15.09 16.88
N ILE A 211 1.67 -14.77 17.21
CA ILE A 211 2.85 -15.35 16.56
C ILE A 211 2.94 -16.86 16.81
N GLY A 212 2.51 -17.35 18.00
CA GLY A 212 2.39 -18.77 18.30
C GLY A 212 1.34 -19.49 17.46
N ASN A 213 0.34 -18.79 16.95
CA ASN A 213 -0.76 -19.38 16.18
C ASN A 213 -0.35 -19.68 14.73
N ARG A 214 -0.52 -20.94 14.31
CA ARG A 214 -0.17 -21.42 12.98
C ARG A 214 -0.96 -20.69 11.87
N ASN A 215 -2.24 -20.42 12.08
CA ASN A 215 -3.08 -19.75 11.09
C ASN A 215 -2.61 -18.30 10.86
N PHE A 216 -2.20 -17.60 11.93
CA PHE A 216 -1.64 -16.25 11.84
C PHE A 216 -0.34 -16.23 11.03
N ARG A 217 0.56 -17.19 11.29
CA ARG A 217 1.80 -17.31 10.51
C ARG A 217 1.54 -17.60 9.03
N PHE A 218 0.59 -18.46 8.71
CA PHE A 218 0.21 -18.72 7.31
C PHE A 218 -0.36 -17.46 6.64
N LEU A 219 -1.19 -16.71 7.36
CA LEU A 219 -1.73 -15.46 6.90
C LEU A 219 -0.63 -14.42 6.61
N MET A 220 0.36 -14.32 7.51
CA MET A 220 1.54 -13.46 7.31
C MET A 220 2.34 -13.86 6.07
N MET A 221 2.59 -15.15 5.86
CA MET A 221 3.32 -15.65 4.68
C MET A 221 2.56 -15.34 3.38
N GLY A 222 1.24 -15.57 3.35
CA GLY A 222 0.41 -15.18 2.20
C GLY A 222 0.44 -13.67 1.95
N TYR A 223 0.38 -12.87 3.01
CA TYR A 223 0.36 -11.41 2.88
C TYR A 223 1.73 -10.82 2.49
N PHE A 224 2.83 -11.48 2.86
CA PHE A 224 4.15 -11.19 2.32
C PHE A 224 4.16 -11.26 0.78
N VAL A 225 3.56 -12.32 0.21
CA VAL A 225 3.49 -12.48 -1.24
C VAL A 225 2.65 -11.37 -1.89
N CYS A 226 1.58 -10.94 -1.22
CA CYS A 226 0.82 -9.77 -1.69
C CYS A 226 1.73 -8.56 -1.85
N GLY A 227 2.52 -8.24 -0.83
CA GLY A 227 3.46 -7.13 -0.85
C GLY A 227 4.47 -7.25 -2.00
N PHE A 228 5.06 -8.44 -2.17
CA PHE A 228 6.00 -8.70 -3.25
C PHE A 228 5.40 -8.39 -4.62
N GLN A 229 4.25 -9.00 -4.94
CA GLN A 229 3.62 -8.86 -6.26
C GLN A 229 3.16 -7.43 -6.53
N VAL A 230 2.52 -6.79 -5.55
CA VAL A 230 1.99 -5.44 -5.69
C VAL A 230 3.11 -4.45 -5.94
N VAL A 231 4.17 -4.47 -5.14
CA VAL A 231 5.22 -3.46 -5.27
C VAL A 231 6.16 -3.76 -6.44
N PHE A 232 6.44 -5.03 -6.73
CA PHE A 232 7.14 -5.40 -7.96
C PHE A 232 6.44 -4.81 -9.20
N ILE A 233 5.14 -5.05 -9.35
CA ILE A 233 4.39 -4.53 -10.51
C ILE A 233 4.34 -3.00 -10.49
N THR A 234 4.09 -2.38 -9.35
CA THR A 234 4.02 -0.91 -9.25
C THR A 234 5.32 -0.24 -9.68
N VAL A 235 6.47 -0.80 -9.29
CA VAL A 235 7.79 -0.18 -9.54
C VAL A 235 8.34 -0.56 -10.91
N HIS A 236 8.10 -1.78 -11.37
CA HIS A 236 8.83 -2.32 -12.52
C HIS A 236 7.97 -2.53 -13.78
N LEU A 237 6.63 -2.40 -13.71
CA LEU A 237 5.79 -2.53 -14.91
C LEU A 237 6.09 -1.43 -15.94
N ALA A 238 6.27 -0.19 -15.50
CA ALA A 238 6.56 0.91 -16.41
C ALA A 238 7.94 0.76 -17.09
N PRO A 239 9.04 0.48 -16.37
CA PRO A 239 10.30 0.13 -16.99
C PRO A 239 10.21 -1.08 -17.94
N TYR A 240 9.52 -2.15 -17.52
CA TYR A 240 9.33 -3.35 -18.35
C TYR A 240 8.64 -3.02 -19.68
N LEU A 241 7.54 -2.25 -19.65
CA LEU A 241 6.83 -1.89 -20.87
C LEU A 241 7.62 -0.95 -21.77
N LYS A 242 8.45 -0.07 -21.20
CA LYS A 242 9.36 0.78 -21.99
C LYS A 242 10.45 -0.03 -22.70
N ASP A 243 11.02 -1.05 -22.04
CA ASP A 243 11.99 -1.97 -22.66
C ASP A 243 11.34 -2.77 -23.78
N MET A 244 10.14 -3.29 -23.54
CA MET A 244 9.40 -4.06 -24.54
C MET A 244 8.98 -3.23 -25.75
N ALA A 245 8.72 -1.92 -25.59
CA ALA A 245 8.41 -1.02 -26.69
C ALA A 245 9.55 -0.91 -27.72
N LEU A 246 10.80 -1.21 -27.35
CA LEU A 246 11.92 -1.29 -28.28
C LEU A 246 11.78 -2.47 -29.27
N GLN A 247 11.09 -3.54 -28.87
CA GLN A 247 10.83 -4.73 -29.68
C GLN A 247 9.47 -4.65 -30.40
N TYR A 248 8.55 -3.84 -29.90
CA TYR A 248 7.19 -3.66 -30.40
C TYR A 248 6.93 -2.17 -30.69
N PRO A 249 7.36 -1.65 -31.86
CA PRO A 249 7.31 -0.20 -32.17
C PRO A 249 5.91 0.43 -32.13
N ASP A 250 4.86 -0.37 -32.28
CA ASP A 250 3.46 0.07 -32.24
C ASP A 250 2.99 0.40 -30.81
N ILE A 251 3.82 0.13 -29.77
CA ILE A 251 3.48 0.35 -28.38
C ILE A 251 4.20 1.60 -27.87
N ASN A 252 3.45 2.63 -27.50
CA ASN A 252 3.99 3.70 -26.69
C ASN A 252 4.12 3.25 -25.24
N GLY A 253 5.27 2.69 -24.87
CA GLY A 253 5.51 2.06 -23.56
C GLY A 253 5.19 2.97 -22.37
N ALA A 254 5.47 4.28 -22.46
CA ALA A 254 5.17 5.22 -21.38
C ALA A 254 3.67 5.44 -21.19
N SER A 255 2.95 5.68 -22.30
CA SER A 255 1.50 5.88 -22.28
C SER A 255 0.76 4.62 -21.85
N VAL A 256 1.17 3.45 -22.36
CA VAL A 256 0.58 2.16 -22.00
C VAL A 256 0.81 1.86 -20.53
N ALA A 257 2.00 2.11 -19.99
CA ALA A 257 2.33 1.91 -18.58
C ALA A 257 1.46 2.80 -17.68
N THR A 258 1.35 4.09 -18.00
CA THR A 258 0.54 5.05 -17.26
C THR A 258 -0.92 4.61 -17.20
N THR A 259 -1.49 4.27 -18.36
CA THR A 259 -2.87 3.81 -18.46
C THR A 259 -3.07 2.49 -17.71
N ALA A 260 -2.14 1.54 -17.80
CA ALA A 260 -2.23 0.27 -17.09
C ALA A 260 -2.21 0.45 -15.56
N LEU A 261 -1.29 1.27 -15.04
CA LEU A 261 -1.22 1.56 -13.61
C LEU A 261 -2.47 2.31 -13.10
N ALA A 262 -3.02 3.23 -13.91
CA ALA A 262 -4.27 3.89 -13.61
C ALA A 262 -5.46 2.90 -13.60
N LEU A 263 -5.54 1.99 -14.57
CA LEU A 263 -6.56 0.94 -14.61
C LEU A 263 -6.48 0.00 -13.41
N ILE A 264 -5.27 -0.36 -12.96
CA ILE A 264 -5.11 -1.11 -11.70
C ILE A 264 -5.80 -0.38 -10.56
N GLY A 265 -5.58 0.93 -10.40
CA GLY A 265 -6.22 1.74 -9.36
C GLY A 265 -7.74 1.76 -9.49
N LEU A 266 -8.26 1.97 -10.69
CA LEU A 266 -9.70 2.01 -10.95
C LEU A 266 -10.38 0.68 -10.63
N PHE A 267 -9.87 -0.43 -11.17
CA PHE A 267 -10.45 -1.76 -10.95
C PHE A 267 -10.25 -2.27 -9.54
N ASN A 268 -9.24 -1.74 -8.79
CA ASN A 268 -9.05 -2.07 -7.38
C ASN A 268 -10.23 -1.60 -6.50
N VAL A 269 -10.89 -0.50 -6.85
CA VAL A 269 -12.12 -0.07 -6.14
C VAL A 269 -13.18 -1.17 -6.21
N ILE A 270 -13.40 -1.71 -7.41
CA ILE A 270 -14.39 -2.78 -7.67
C ILE A 270 -13.98 -4.05 -6.92
N GLY A 271 -12.73 -4.47 -7.08
CA GLY A 271 -12.21 -5.70 -6.48
C GLY A 271 -12.30 -5.70 -4.95
N THR A 272 -11.87 -4.61 -4.32
CA THR A 272 -11.90 -4.46 -2.85
C THR A 272 -13.33 -4.48 -2.31
N TYR A 273 -14.26 -3.82 -3.00
CA TYR A 273 -15.68 -3.85 -2.64
C TYR A 273 -16.26 -5.27 -2.69
N TYR A 274 -16.08 -5.97 -3.82
CA TYR A 274 -16.60 -7.33 -3.96
C TYR A 274 -15.89 -8.33 -3.04
N ALA A 275 -14.60 -8.17 -2.75
CA ALA A 275 -13.90 -8.99 -1.78
C ALA A 275 -14.53 -8.86 -0.39
N GLY A 276 -14.93 -7.66 0.02
CA GLY A 276 -15.67 -7.44 1.26
C GLY A 276 -17.03 -8.13 1.28
N VAL A 277 -17.81 -8.00 0.21
CA VAL A 277 -19.14 -8.65 0.06
C VAL A 277 -19.02 -10.18 0.05
N LEU A 278 -18.09 -10.73 -0.72
CA LEU A 278 -17.87 -12.17 -0.81
C LEU A 278 -17.29 -12.72 0.51
N GLY A 279 -16.40 -11.98 1.18
CA GLY A 279 -15.83 -12.36 2.47
C GLY A 279 -16.85 -12.43 3.61
N ALA A 280 -17.99 -11.74 3.47
CA ALA A 280 -19.10 -11.87 4.39
C ALA A 280 -19.92 -13.18 4.19
N ARG A 281 -19.87 -13.78 2.98
CA ARG A 281 -20.68 -14.93 2.59
C ARG A 281 -19.92 -16.25 2.52
N TYR A 282 -18.63 -16.19 2.16
CA TYR A 282 -17.78 -17.35 1.91
C TYR A 282 -16.59 -17.41 2.85
N PRO A 283 -16.01 -18.61 3.12
CA PRO A 283 -14.77 -18.73 3.88
C PRO A 283 -13.64 -17.93 3.22
N LYS A 284 -13.04 -17.02 3.97
CA LYS A 284 -12.07 -16.03 3.48
C LYS A 284 -10.78 -16.68 3.00
N ARG A 285 -10.39 -17.83 3.59
CA ARG A 285 -9.23 -18.63 3.17
C ARG A 285 -9.31 -19.07 1.71
N PHE A 286 -10.49 -19.50 1.24
CA PHE A 286 -10.67 -19.91 -0.15
C PHE A 286 -10.66 -18.71 -1.10
N LEU A 287 -11.23 -17.58 -0.67
CA LEU A 287 -11.16 -16.33 -1.44
C LEU A 287 -9.72 -15.82 -1.56
N LEU A 288 -8.94 -15.85 -0.48
CA LEU A 288 -7.51 -15.49 -0.51
C LEU A 288 -6.74 -16.42 -1.47
N SER A 289 -6.95 -17.75 -1.36
CA SER A 289 -6.31 -18.72 -2.25
C SER A 289 -6.67 -18.47 -3.72
N ALA A 290 -7.96 -18.26 -4.00
CA ALA A 290 -8.42 -17.94 -5.36
C ALA A 290 -7.78 -16.66 -5.90
N ILE A 291 -7.69 -15.57 -5.09
CA ILE A 291 -7.06 -14.32 -5.49
C ILE A 291 -5.58 -14.54 -5.86
N TYR A 292 -4.80 -15.22 -5.02
CA TYR A 292 -3.38 -15.44 -5.28
C TYR A 292 -3.14 -16.34 -6.49
N LEU A 293 -3.91 -17.43 -6.65
CA LEU A 293 -3.82 -18.29 -7.82
C LEU A 293 -4.22 -17.55 -9.10
N SER A 294 -5.29 -16.75 -9.04
CA SER A 294 -5.73 -15.93 -10.18
C SER A 294 -4.69 -14.89 -10.59
N ARG A 295 -3.96 -14.28 -9.63
CA ARG A 295 -2.84 -13.38 -9.94
C ARG A 295 -1.71 -14.11 -10.68
N SER A 296 -1.32 -15.29 -10.19
CA SER A 296 -0.28 -16.10 -10.87
C SER A 296 -0.70 -16.49 -12.28
N PHE A 297 -1.97 -16.87 -12.45
CA PHE A 297 -2.52 -17.19 -13.75
C PHE A 297 -2.57 -15.96 -14.69
N ALA A 298 -2.99 -14.80 -14.18
CA ALA A 298 -2.98 -13.55 -14.95
C ALA A 298 -1.57 -13.14 -15.40
N ILE A 299 -0.57 -13.27 -14.52
CA ILE A 299 0.84 -13.04 -14.86
C ILE A 299 1.29 -14.01 -15.95
N ALA A 300 0.98 -15.31 -15.81
CA ALA A 300 1.36 -16.32 -16.80
C ALA A 300 0.76 -15.99 -18.19
N ILE A 301 -0.53 -15.68 -18.24
CA ILE A 301 -1.20 -15.29 -19.51
C ILE A 301 -0.53 -14.04 -20.10
N PHE A 302 -0.28 -13.02 -19.28
CA PHE A 302 0.34 -11.77 -19.73
C PHE A 302 1.71 -12.00 -20.39
N LEU A 303 2.51 -12.92 -19.83
CA LEU A 303 3.85 -13.22 -20.34
C LEU A 303 3.83 -14.16 -21.56
N LEU A 304 2.80 -14.98 -21.72
CA LEU A 304 2.67 -15.95 -22.83
C LEU A 304 2.00 -15.34 -24.08
N LEU A 305 1.16 -14.33 -23.89
CA LEU A 305 0.50 -13.67 -25.01
C LEU A 305 1.41 -12.63 -25.67
N PRO A 306 1.24 -12.37 -26.99
CA PRO A 306 1.91 -11.26 -27.64
C PRO A 306 1.61 -9.94 -26.93
N LEU A 307 2.65 -9.18 -26.64
CA LEU A 307 2.49 -7.90 -25.98
C LEU A 307 1.77 -6.91 -26.91
N SER A 308 0.71 -6.30 -26.41
CA SER A 308 -0.04 -5.23 -27.04
C SER A 308 -0.60 -4.28 -25.98
N SER A 309 -1.04 -3.10 -26.39
CA SER A 309 -1.75 -2.20 -25.47
C SER A 309 -2.99 -2.86 -24.88
N ILE A 310 -3.74 -3.62 -25.68
CA ILE A 310 -4.96 -4.32 -25.23
C ILE A 310 -4.62 -5.42 -24.22
N SER A 311 -3.63 -6.30 -24.50
CA SER A 311 -3.24 -7.36 -23.56
C SER A 311 -2.76 -6.78 -22.23
N THR A 312 -2.04 -5.65 -22.27
CA THR A 312 -1.58 -4.93 -21.07
C THR A 312 -2.75 -4.32 -20.29
N TYR A 313 -3.74 -3.72 -20.97
CA TYR A 313 -4.90 -3.15 -20.28
C TYR A 313 -5.81 -4.21 -19.67
N VAL A 314 -6.00 -5.35 -20.36
CA VAL A 314 -6.74 -6.50 -19.81
C VAL A 314 -6.01 -7.06 -18.58
N PHE A 315 -4.69 -7.25 -18.67
CA PHE A 315 -3.87 -7.64 -17.51
C PHE A 315 -4.02 -6.66 -16.35
N ALA A 316 -3.93 -5.36 -16.61
CA ALA A 316 -4.07 -4.31 -15.61
C ALA A 316 -5.45 -4.31 -14.95
N ALA A 317 -6.52 -4.49 -15.72
CA ALA A 317 -7.89 -4.57 -15.21
C ALA A 317 -8.07 -5.80 -14.30
N VAL A 318 -7.63 -6.98 -14.73
CA VAL A 318 -7.69 -8.21 -13.95
C VAL A 318 -6.86 -8.09 -12.68
N MET A 319 -5.62 -7.63 -12.79
CA MET A 319 -4.76 -7.40 -11.63
C MET A 319 -5.38 -6.36 -10.70
N GLY A 320 -5.99 -5.30 -11.23
CA GLY A 320 -6.68 -4.28 -10.44
C GLY A 320 -7.79 -4.89 -9.57
N VAL A 321 -8.68 -5.71 -10.13
CA VAL A 321 -9.72 -6.39 -9.35
C VAL A 321 -9.11 -7.25 -8.23
N LEU A 322 -7.98 -7.89 -8.49
CA LEU A 322 -7.31 -8.75 -7.53
C LEU A 322 -6.37 -7.97 -6.56
N TRP A 323 -6.07 -6.68 -6.81
CA TRP A 323 -4.94 -5.91 -6.26
C TRP A 323 -4.88 -5.88 -4.74
N LEU A 324 -5.77 -5.14 -4.11
CA LEU A 324 -5.86 -5.06 -2.64
C LEU A 324 -7.07 -5.81 -2.09
N SER A 325 -7.70 -6.67 -2.87
CA SER A 325 -8.83 -7.51 -2.47
C SER A 325 -8.49 -8.47 -1.32
N THR A 326 -7.21 -8.70 -1.08
CA THR A 326 -6.70 -9.48 0.07
C THR A 326 -6.83 -8.74 1.41
N ILE A 327 -6.86 -7.39 1.42
CA ILE A 327 -6.84 -6.58 2.65
C ILE A 327 -8.07 -6.85 3.54
N PRO A 328 -9.33 -6.69 3.04
CA PRO A 328 -10.51 -6.91 3.89
C PRO A 328 -10.61 -8.35 4.38
N LEU A 329 -10.22 -9.32 3.54
CA LEU A 329 -10.27 -10.74 3.89
C LEU A 329 -9.24 -11.08 4.98
N THR A 330 -8.01 -10.57 4.85
CA THR A 330 -6.93 -10.76 5.84
C THR A 330 -7.32 -10.19 7.19
N ASN A 331 -7.79 -8.94 7.24
CA ASN A 331 -8.22 -8.31 8.48
C ASN A 331 -9.44 -9.02 9.12
N ALA A 332 -10.36 -9.51 8.29
CA ALA A 332 -11.51 -10.28 8.76
C ALA A 332 -11.10 -11.62 9.40
N ILE A 333 -10.11 -12.33 8.84
CA ILE A 333 -9.56 -13.56 9.46
C ILE A 333 -8.91 -13.23 10.79
N VAL A 334 -8.10 -12.16 10.88
CA VAL A 334 -7.48 -11.72 12.15
C VAL A 334 -8.56 -11.41 13.20
N ALA A 335 -9.60 -10.65 12.82
CA ALA A 335 -10.72 -10.32 13.70
C ALA A 335 -11.48 -11.56 14.16
N GLN A 336 -11.68 -12.54 13.28
CA GLN A 336 -12.41 -13.76 13.57
C GLN A 336 -11.65 -14.70 14.51
N ILE A 337 -10.33 -14.84 14.34
CA ILE A 337 -9.49 -15.72 15.19
C ILE A 337 -9.21 -15.07 16.55
N PHE A 338 -8.80 -13.79 16.60
CA PHE A 338 -8.27 -13.15 17.80
C PHE A 338 -9.25 -12.17 18.46
N GLY A 339 -10.37 -11.88 17.81
CA GLY A 339 -11.32 -10.86 18.25
C GLY A 339 -10.87 -9.43 17.88
N VAL A 340 -11.72 -8.46 18.26
CA VAL A 340 -11.53 -7.06 17.86
C VAL A 340 -10.63 -6.24 18.79
N LYS A 341 -10.34 -6.75 20.01
CA LYS A 341 -9.63 -5.98 21.06
C LYS A 341 -8.25 -5.50 20.61
N TYR A 342 -7.47 -6.37 19.93
CA TYR A 342 -6.13 -6.07 19.42
C TYR A 342 -6.05 -6.13 17.91
N LEU A 343 -7.18 -5.99 17.23
CA LEU A 343 -7.26 -6.09 15.78
C LEU A 343 -6.28 -5.16 15.06
N THR A 344 -6.21 -3.87 15.46
CA THR A 344 -5.35 -2.88 14.82
C THR A 344 -3.88 -3.26 14.93
N MET A 345 -3.44 -3.68 16.11
CA MET A 345 -2.06 -4.10 16.36
C MET A 345 -1.71 -5.37 15.55
N LEU A 346 -2.55 -6.41 15.64
CA LEU A 346 -2.30 -7.68 14.95
C LEU A 346 -2.35 -7.53 13.43
N SER A 347 -3.28 -6.72 12.92
CA SER A 347 -3.30 -6.32 11.51
C SER A 347 -2.04 -5.56 11.11
N GLY A 348 -1.49 -4.74 12.00
CA GLY A 348 -0.21 -4.06 11.81
C GLY A 348 0.97 -5.03 11.67
N VAL A 349 0.99 -6.11 12.46
CA VAL A 349 2.02 -7.17 12.35
C VAL A 349 1.90 -7.92 11.02
N VAL A 350 0.68 -8.26 10.60
CA VAL A 350 0.45 -8.86 9.29
C VAL A 350 0.85 -7.89 8.17
N PHE A 351 0.52 -6.59 8.32
CA PHE A 351 0.93 -5.56 7.37
C PHE A 351 2.46 -5.41 7.31
N PHE A 352 3.18 -5.57 8.42
CA PHE A 352 4.63 -5.57 8.40
C PHE A 352 5.19 -6.70 7.52
N SER A 353 4.60 -7.90 7.55
CA SER A 353 5.03 -8.97 6.64
C SER A 353 4.78 -8.62 5.16
N HIS A 354 3.69 -7.92 4.87
CA HIS A 354 3.45 -7.36 3.52
C HIS A 354 4.55 -6.37 3.11
N GLN A 355 4.99 -5.52 4.02
CA GLN A 355 6.03 -4.54 3.73
C GLN A 355 7.41 -5.18 3.53
N LEU A 356 7.71 -6.30 4.23
CA LEU A 356 8.88 -7.12 3.93
C LEU A 356 8.80 -7.72 2.52
N GLY A 357 7.64 -8.23 2.13
CA GLY A 357 7.40 -8.68 0.75
C GLY A 357 7.55 -7.55 -0.26
N SER A 358 7.03 -6.38 0.06
CA SER A 358 7.16 -5.15 -0.74
C SER A 358 8.62 -4.75 -0.95
N PHE A 359 9.42 -4.81 0.11
CA PHE A 359 10.86 -4.61 0.03
C PHE A 359 11.50 -5.57 -0.98
N CYS A 360 11.23 -6.86 -0.81
CA CYS A 360 11.79 -7.89 -1.71
C CYS A 360 11.33 -7.69 -3.17
N GLY A 361 10.06 -7.38 -3.40
CA GLY A 361 9.52 -7.17 -4.74
C GLY A 361 10.12 -5.96 -5.46
N ALA A 362 10.30 -4.84 -4.74
CA ALA A 362 10.96 -3.67 -5.28
C ALA A 362 12.44 -3.93 -5.54
N TYR A 363 13.18 -4.37 -4.52
CA TYR A 363 14.63 -4.52 -4.58
C TYR A 363 15.06 -5.58 -5.61
N PHE A 364 14.54 -6.79 -5.50
CA PHE A 364 14.92 -7.87 -6.43
C PHE A 364 14.48 -7.60 -7.86
N GLY A 365 13.43 -6.82 -8.08
CA GLY A 365 13.05 -6.36 -9.42
C GLY A 365 14.16 -5.57 -10.11
N GLY A 366 14.77 -4.61 -9.42
CA GLY A 366 15.89 -3.82 -9.94
C GLY A 366 17.20 -4.61 -9.99
N TYR A 367 17.57 -5.25 -8.87
CA TYR A 367 18.83 -5.99 -8.74
C TYR A 367 18.98 -7.10 -9.78
N LEU A 368 17.94 -7.94 -9.94
CA LEU A 368 17.99 -9.02 -10.93
C LEU A 368 17.94 -8.51 -12.36
N TYR A 369 17.26 -7.39 -12.61
CA TYR A 369 17.31 -6.74 -13.91
C TYR A 369 18.74 -6.26 -14.23
N ASP A 370 19.40 -5.58 -13.32
CA ASP A 370 20.76 -5.07 -13.55
C ASP A 370 21.78 -6.20 -13.76
N LEU A 371 21.55 -7.37 -13.15
CA LEU A 371 22.40 -8.58 -13.36
C LEU A 371 22.14 -9.30 -14.69
N THR A 372 20.89 -9.33 -15.16
CA THR A 372 20.48 -10.23 -16.26
C THR A 372 19.99 -9.49 -17.51
N GLY A 373 19.76 -8.19 -17.43
CA GLY A 373 19.14 -7.40 -18.48
C GLY A 373 17.65 -7.74 -18.72
N SER A 374 17.00 -8.49 -17.81
CA SER A 374 15.64 -8.99 -18.03
C SER A 374 14.83 -9.09 -16.75
N TYR A 375 13.51 -8.87 -16.84
CA TYR A 375 12.56 -9.10 -15.76
C TYR A 375 12.01 -10.52 -15.69
N GLN A 376 12.38 -11.43 -16.60
CA GLN A 376 11.79 -12.78 -16.69
C GLN A 376 11.93 -13.58 -15.39
N ILE A 377 13.09 -13.52 -14.75
CA ILE A 377 13.32 -14.22 -13.47
C ILE A 377 12.39 -13.71 -12.39
N VAL A 378 12.22 -12.39 -12.27
CA VAL A 378 11.38 -11.80 -11.23
C VAL A 378 9.91 -12.09 -11.47
N TRP A 379 9.45 -12.08 -12.73
CA TRP A 379 8.10 -12.52 -13.08
C TRP A 379 7.86 -13.99 -12.69
N GLY A 380 8.86 -14.87 -12.95
CA GLY A 380 8.82 -16.28 -12.53
C GLY A 380 8.71 -16.44 -11.01
N ILE A 381 9.50 -15.67 -10.26
CA ILE A 381 9.43 -15.64 -8.79
C ILE A 381 8.04 -15.15 -8.33
N ALA A 382 7.51 -14.10 -8.93
CA ALA A 382 6.19 -13.56 -8.58
C ALA A 382 5.07 -14.59 -8.81
N MET A 383 5.12 -15.36 -9.90
CA MET A 383 4.18 -16.46 -10.16
C MET A 383 4.31 -17.59 -9.14
N ALA A 384 5.53 -18.06 -8.86
CA ALA A 384 5.79 -19.13 -7.92
C ALA A 384 5.32 -18.76 -6.49
N LEU A 385 5.63 -17.54 -6.05
CA LEU A 385 5.15 -17.01 -4.78
C LEU A 385 3.62 -16.93 -4.73
N GLY A 386 2.95 -16.53 -5.82
CA GLY A 386 1.50 -16.48 -5.86
C GLY A 386 0.86 -17.87 -5.73
N VAL A 387 1.42 -18.90 -6.39
CA VAL A 387 1.00 -20.29 -6.19
C VAL A 387 1.23 -20.72 -4.74
N PHE A 388 2.42 -20.44 -4.18
CA PHE A 388 2.72 -20.70 -2.78
C PHE A 388 1.69 -20.04 -1.84
N ALA A 389 1.38 -18.75 -2.04
CA ALA A 389 0.39 -18.05 -1.22
C ALA A 389 -1.01 -18.64 -1.37
N GLY A 390 -1.41 -19.03 -2.57
CA GLY A 390 -2.66 -19.73 -2.80
C GLY A 390 -2.75 -21.03 -1.99
N LEU A 391 -1.71 -21.83 -1.99
CA LEU A 391 -1.68 -23.11 -1.27
C LEU A 391 -1.59 -22.94 0.25
N ILE A 392 -0.77 -22.00 0.75
CA ILE A 392 -0.56 -21.81 2.21
C ILE A 392 -1.78 -21.21 2.91
N ASN A 393 -2.68 -20.53 2.19
CA ASN A 393 -3.92 -20.01 2.76
C ASN A 393 -5.00 -21.10 2.92
N LEU A 394 -4.97 -22.20 2.16
CA LEU A 394 -6.00 -23.26 2.21
C LEU A 394 -6.15 -23.91 3.61
N PRO A 395 -5.06 -24.24 4.35
CA PRO A 395 -5.18 -24.90 5.65
C PRO A 395 -5.55 -23.95 6.80
N ILE A 396 -5.72 -22.65 6.57
CA ILE A 396 -6.13 -21.69 7.61
C ILE A 396 -7.49 -22.08 8.15
N ARG A 397 -7.59 -22.19 9.49
CA ARG A 397 -8.85 -22.38 10.21
C ARG A 397 -9.32 -21.03 10.73
N GLU A 398 -10.51 -20.63 10.34
CA GLU A 398 -11.11 -19.33 10.69
C GLU A 398 -11.90 -19.39 12.02
N GLU A 399 -11.59 -20.34 12.91
CA GLU A 399 -12.26 -20.52 14.18
C GLU A 399 -11.71 -19.54 15.23
N PRO A 400 -12.57 -18.97 16.09
CA PRO A 400 -12.13 -18.15 17.20
C PRO A 400 -11.20 -18.91 18.14
N LEU A 401 -10.18 -18.24 18.64
CA LEU A 401 -9.24 -18.80 19.58
C LEU A 401 -9.96 -19.08 20.93
N GLN A 402 -9.99 -20.34 21.34
CA GLN A 402 -10.51 -20.71 22.65
C GLN A 402 -9.53 -20.27 23.73
N ARG A 403 -9.89 -19.25 24.51
CA ARG A 403 -9.13 -18.81 25.67
C ARG A 403 -9.74 -19.49 26.90
N PRO A 404 -8.91 -20.07 27.81
CA PRO A 404 -9.43 -20.52 29.12
C PRO A 404 -10.15 -19.33 29.76
N ALA A 405 -11.35 -19.58 30.31
CA ALA A 405 -12.02 -18.58 31.11
C ALA A 405 -11.05 -18.16 32.22
N SER A 406 -10.79 -16.86 32.34
CA SER A 406 -10.01 -16.33 33.45
C SER A 406 -10.70 -16.74 34.75
N ALA A 407 -10.04 -17.64 35.53
CA ALA A 407 -10.47 -18.01 36.85
C ALA A 407 -10.47 -16.82 37.81
#